data_2ab11ae2af4b7fa270ebb1eabcd46f78
#
_entry.id   2ab11ae2af4b7fa270ebb1eabcd46f78
#
_cell.length_a   1.000
_cell.length_b   1.000
_cell.length_c   1.000
_cell.angle_alpha   90.00
_cell.angle_beta   90.00
_cell.angle_gamma   90.00
#
_symmetry.space_group_name_H-M   'P 1'
#
loop_
_entity.id
_entity.type
_entity.pdbx_description
1 polymer ?
#
loop_
_entity_poly.entity_id
_entity_poly.type
_entity_poly.pdbx_seq_one_letter_code
_entity_poly.pdbx_strand_id
1 'polypeptide(L)'
;MVLLTACGGHAAVSHGPATVALPPANPVAVAKMVQGVQAAKDGARDRAIALLREAIAIDANLWEARYDLGVVLASAGDLAGAEDQLYSAAKLAPDDQGIAQALAETRRRRGEQKAAAEGLSDFVQAHPNAVDARVLYVAALRESGQIDKAIAEAREVLVRKPSDATALAELALSHLAKGEKEAAALLAKQALDSSPNSAVAHRATGLLDLANGDDAEAFAEFRKASQADPKDTTSRLNMGVVLLKAGAFPKAEEQYRQILTVNPDDVEAQVGLAAALRGEADAQHPQKLDEARALLEKVLVADAHNTSAEFNLGVLYADFLKRPADAAPLFKRFLSDAPGDHPLRADADKYISAASASAPTPPPAPASATPAPGTPPAPGAPPAAAAPGKK
;
A
#
# COMPACT_ATOMS: atom_id res chain seq x y z
N MET A 1 -20.22 8.84 1.99
CA MET A 1 -21.47 8.12 2.29
C MET A 1 -21.79 7.30 1.05
N VAL A 2 -21.25 6.06 1.01
CA VAL A 2 -21.54 5.14 -0.10
C VAL A 2 -23.02 4.79 0.03
N LEU A 3 -23.84 5.27 -0.90
CA LEU A 3 -25.22 4.85 -1.04
C LEU A 3 -25.21 3.40 -1.49
N LEU A 4 -25.50 2.49 -0.57
CA LEU A 4 -25.99 1.16 -0.88
C LEU A 4 -27.32 1.34 -1.60
N THR A 5 -27.32 1.37 -2.92
CA THR A 5 -28.54 1.33 -3.73
C THR A 5 -29.00 -0.11 -3.79
N ALA A 6 -29.82 -0.50 -2.85
CA ALA A 6 -30.57 -1.73 -2.95
C ALA A 6 -31.62 -1.61 -4.07
N CYS A 7 -31.66 -2.62 -4.94
CA CYS A 7 -32.76 -2.97 -5.84
C CYS A 7 -33.25 -1.89 -6.82
N GLY A 8 -32.53 -1.71 -7.91
CA GLY A 8 -33.11 -1.27 -9.18
C GLY A 8 -32.85 -2.36 -10.22
N GLY A 9 -33.90 -2.95 -10.77
CA GLY A 9 -33.83 -4.04 -11.73
C GLY A 9 -32.96 -3.66 -12.93
N HIS A 10 -31.83 -4.33 -13.09
CA HIS A 10 -30.97 -4.23 -14.25
C HIS A 10 -31.54 -5.13 -15.33
N ALA A 11 -31.92 -4.56 -16.46
CA ALA A 11 -32.23 -5.31 -17.66
C ALA A 11 -30.96 -5.97 -18.17
N ALA A 12 -30.92 -7.29 -18.17
CA ALA A 12 -29.83 -8.09 -18.71
C ALA A 12 -29.71 -7.86 -20.22
N VAL A 13 -28.59 -7.27 -20.65
CA VAL A 13 -28.13 -7.33 -22.03
C VAL A 13 -26.99 -8.35 -22.09
N SER A 14 -27.32 -9.57 -22.45
CA SER A 14 -26.37 -10.69 -22.56
C SER A 14 -25.69 -10.68 -23.91
N HIS A 15 -24.37 -10.56 -23.93
CA HIS A 15 -23.49 -11.11 -24.99
C HIS A 15 -22.17 -11.54 -24.32
N GLY A 16 -22.19 -12.70 -23.69
CA GLY A 16 -21.03 -13.43 -23.16
C GLY A 16 -21.32 -14.94 -23.20
N PRO A 17 -20.29 -15.82 -23.01
CA PRO A 17 -20.53 -17.25 -22.93
C PRO A 17 -21.57 -17.53 -21.84
N ALA A 18 -22.55 -18.41 -22.15
CA ALA A 18 -23.74 -18.67 -21.36
C ALA A 18 -23.37 -18.82 -19.85
N THR A 19 -23.63 -17.78 -19.08
CA THR A 19 -23.60 -17.87 -17.61
C THR A 19 -24.68 -18.88 -17.20
N VAL A 20 -24.27 -19.93 -16.49
CA VAL A 20 -25.22 -20.88 -15.90
C VAL A 20 -26.15 -20.06 -15.01
N ALA A 21 -27.45 -20.02 -15.35
CA ALA A 21 -28.42 -19.28 -14.57
C ALA A 21 -28.39 -19.79 -13.12
N LEU A 22 -28.11 -18.90 -12.17
CA LEU A 22 -28.15 -19.24 -10.76
C LEU A 22 -29.56 -19.65 -10.36
N PRO A 23 -29.73 -20.61 -9.44
CA PRO A 23 -31.02 -20.94 -8.87
C PRO A 23 -31.65 -19.70 -8.20
N PRO A 24 -33.00 -19.62 -8.07
CA PRO A 24 -33.61 -18.54 -7.34
C PRO A 24 -33.05 -18.42 -5.92
N ALA A 25 -32.77 -17.19 -5.50
CA ALA A 25 -32.21 -16.92 -4.18
C ALA A 25 -33.14 -17.40 -3.05
N ASN A 26 -32.56 -17.97 -2.00
CA ASN A 26 -33.34 -18.41 -0.83
C ASN A 26 -33.95 -17.19 -0.12
N PRO A 27 -35.30 -17.11 0.07
CA PRO A 27 -35.95 -15.95 0.68
C PRO A 27 -35.45 -15.63 2.10
N VAL A 28 -35.09 -16.66 2.88
CA VAL A 28 -34.54 -16.47 4.23
C VAL A 28 -33.15 -15.85 4.19
N ALA A 29 -32.31 -16.27 3.24
CA ALA A 29 -31.01 -15.67 3.01
C ALA A 29 -31.12 -14.19 2.60
N VAL A 30 -32.02 -13.90 1.66
CA VAL A 30 -32.32 -12.51 1.23
C VAL A 30 -32.76 -11.65 2.40
N ALA A 31 -33.70 -12.16 3.25
CA ALA A 31 -34.16 -11.42 4.43
C ALA A 31 -32.99 -11.13 5.41
N LYS A 32 -32.07 -12.08 5.62
CA LYS A 32 -30.86 -11.88 6.44
C LYS A 32 -29.91 -10.86 5.81
N MET A 33 -29.68 -10.92 4.52
CA MET A 33 -28.89 -9.94 3.78
C MET A 33 -29.43 -8.52 3.95
N VAL A 34 -30.73 -8.32 3.76
CA VAL A 34 -31.38 -7.01 3.94
C VAL A 34 -31.22 -6.48 5.37
N GLN A 35 -31.35 -7.34 6.39
CA GLN A 35 -31.08 -6.97 7.78
C GLN A 35 -29.59 -6.60 7.99
N GLY A 36 -28.67 -7.31 7.36
CA GLY A 36 -27.24 -7.03 7.39
C GLY A 36 -26.91 -5.67 6.77
N VAL A 37 -27.46 -5.39 5.59
CA VAL A 37 -27.31 -4.09 4.91
C VAL A 37 -27.88 -2.95 5.77
N GLN A 38 -29.05 -3.16 6.41
CA GLN A 38 -29.61 -2.16 7.31
C GLN A 38 -28.71 -1.93 8.53
N ALA A 39 -28.19 -3.00 9.14
CA ALA A 39 -27.25 -2.89 10.25
C ALA A 39 -25.97 -2.12 9.87
N ALA A 40 -25.47 -2.31 8.62
CA ALA A 40 -24.33 -1.55 8.11
C ALA A 40 -24.65 -0.05 7.98
N LYS A 41 -25.83 0.29 7.47
CA LYS A 41 -26.32 1.69 7.38
C LYS A 41 -26.45 2.35 8.75
N ASP A 42 -26.88 1.59 9.75
CA ASP A 42 -27.04 2.05 11.14
C ASP A 42 -25.67 2.14 11.88
N GLY A 43 -24.56 1.80 11.22
CA GLY A 43 -23.22 1.79 11.81
C GLY A 43 -22.93 0.57 12.71
N ALA A 44 -23.85 -0.38 12.82
CA ALA A 44 -23.71 -1.60 13.60
C ALA A 44 -22.89 -2.67 12.84
N ARG A 45 -21.62 -2.39 12.61
CA ARG A 45 -20.71 -3.14 11.72
C ARG A 45 -20.64 -4.64 12.05
N ASP A 46 -20.38 -4.98 13.30
CA ASP A 46 -20.25 -6.40 13.70
C ASP A 46 -21.53 -7.18 13.47
N ARG A 47 -22.68 -6.53 13.74
CA ARG A 47 -24.00 -7.11 13.46
C ARG A 47 -24.23 -7.28 11.97
N ALA A 48 -23.80 -6.32 11.14
CA ALA A 48 -23.87 -6.43 9.69
C ALA A 48 -23.08 -7.64 9.18
N ILE A 49 -21.82 -7.76 9.61
CA ILE A 49 -20.94 -8.88 9.25
C ILE A 49 -21.58 -10.23 9.65
N ALA A 50 -22.11 -10.34 10.86
CA ALA A 50 -22.75 -11.57 11.33
C ALA A 50 -23.96 -11.95 10.47
N LEU A 51 -24.88 -11.00 10.21
CA LEU A 51 -26.08 -11.24 9.42
C LEU A 51 -25.77 -11.60 7.96
N LEU A 52 -24.77 -10.94 7.35
CA LEU A 52 -24.35 -11.24 5.98
C LEU A 52 -23.69 -12.62 5.89
N ARG A 53 -22.89 -13.02 6.88
CA ARG A 53 -22.34 -14.39 6.98
C ARG A 53 -23.44 -15.44 7.15
N GLU A 54 -24.49 -15.16 7.94
CA GLU A 54 -25.66 -16.05 8.07
C GLU A 54 -26.38 -16.18 6.73
N ALA A 55 -26.56 -15.08 5.97
CA ALA A 55 -27.17 -15.11 4.65
C ALA A 55 -26.40 -16.01 3.69
N ILE A 56 -25.07 -15.88 3.65
CA ILE A 56 -24.19 -16.70 2.81
C ILE A 56 -24.20 -18.17 3.25
N ALA A 57 -24.30 -18.45 4.54
CA ALA A 57 -24.40 -19.82 5.06
C ALA A 57 -25.72 -20.50 4.66
N ILE A 58 -26.82 -19.74 4.53
CA ILE A 58 -28.14 -20.25 4.08
C ILE A 58 -28.14 -20.43 2.56
N ASP A 59 -27.53 -19.49 1.81
CA ASP A 59 -27.45 -19.54 0.35
C ASP A 59 -26.06 -19.08 -0.12
N ALA A 60 -25.22 -20.06 -0.43
CA ALA A 60 -23.85 -19.82 -0.87
C ALA A 60 -23.76 -19.13 -2.25
N ASN A 61 -24.84 -19.16 -3.05
CA ASN A 61 -24.92 -18.54 -4.38
C ASN A 61 -25.49 -17.11 -4.35
N LEU A 62 -25.87 -16.61 -3.17
CA LEU A 62 -26.35 -15.23 -3.00
C LEU A 62 -25.14 -14.27 -3.09
N TRP A 63 -24.76 -13.92 -4.33
CA TRP A 63 -23.59 -13.08 -4.61
C TRP A 63 -23.73 -11.67 -4.03
N GLU A 64 -24.95 -11.15 -3.94
CA GLU A 64 -25.23 -9.84 -3.35
C GLU A 64 -24.80 -9.80 -1.87
N ALA A 65 -25.08 -10.87 -1.11
CA ALA A 65 -24.66 -10.94 0.28
C ALA A 65 -23.12 -11.01 0.42
N ARG A 66 -22.43 -11.66 -0.51
CA ARG A 66 -20.96 -11.68 -0.56
C ARG A 66 -20.40 -10.30 -0.92
N TYR A 67 -21.00 -9.64 -1.91
CA TYR A 67 -20.63 -8.27 -2.28
C TYR A 67 -20.78 -7.32 -1.09
N ASP A 68 -21.96 -7.31 -0.46
CA ASP A 68 -22.22 -6.47 0.70
C ASP A 68 -21.28 -6.77 1.87
N LEU A 69 -20.99 -8.05 2.14
CA LEU A 69 -20.02 -8.45 3.17
C LEU A 69 -18.62 -7.95 2.83
N GLY A 70 -18.18 -8.10 1.57
CA GLY A 70 -16.91 -7.59 1.10
C GLY A 70 -16.76 -6.07 1.29
N VAL A 71 -17.80 -5.30 0.93
CA VAL A 71 -17.83 -3.84 1.12
C VAL A 71 -17.76 -3.46 2.61
N VAL A 72 -18.49 -4.17 3.48
CA VAL A 72 -18.47 -3.94 4.94
C VAL A 72 -17.08 -4.27 5.52
N LEU A 73 -16.49 -5.40 5.14
CA LEU A 73 -15.15 -5.80 5.56
C LEU A 73 -14.09 -4.79 5.09
N ALA A 74 -14.14 -4.35 3.83
CA ALA A 74 -13.24 -3.33 3.30
C ALA A 74 -13.34 -2.00 4.07
N SER A 75 -14.57 -1.62 4.47
CA SER A 75 -14.80 -0.43 5.29
C SER A 75 -14.30 -0.59 6.73
N ALA A 76 -14.18 -1.84 7.20
CA ALA A 76 -13.64 -2.19 8.51
C ALA A 76 -12.09 -2.27 8.53
N GLY A 77 -11.44 -2.23 7.36
CA GLY A 77 -10.00 -2.45 7.22
C GLY A 77 -9.60 -3.91 7.00
N ASP A 78 -10.52 -4.87 7.09
CA ASP A 78 -10.26 -6.27 6.73
C ASP A 78 -10.26 -6.43 5.21
N LEU A 79 -9.17 -5.98 4.59
CA LEU A 79 -9.03 -5.99 3.13
C LEU A 79 -8.86 -7.40 2.57
N ALA A 80 -8.26 -8.32 3.33
CA ALA A 80 -8.09 -9.71 2.91
C ALA A 80 -9.45 -10.44 2.89
N GLY A 81 -10.22 -10.35 3.98
CA GLY A 81 -11.57 -10.89 4.03
C GLY A 81 -12.52 -10.26 3.00
N ALA A 82 -12.34 -8.97 2.73
CA ALA A 82 -13.10 -8.27 1.69
C ALA A 82 -12.81 -8.84 0.29
N GLU A 83 -11.53 -9.03 -0.05
CA GLU A 83 -11.15 -9.60 -1.35
C GLU A 83 -11.71 -11.01 -1.54
N ASP A 84 -11.62 -11.87 -0.54
CA ASP A 84 -12.16 -13.23 -0.60
C ASP A 84 -13.66 -13.25 -0.93
N GLN A 85 -14.43 -12.36 -0.29
CA GLN A 85 -15.88 -12.27 -0.54
C GLN A 85 -16.18 -11.64 -1.90
N LEU A 86 -15.50 -10.56 -2.28
CA LEU A 86 -15.69 -9.90 -3.57
C LEU A 86 -15.25 -10.79 -4.74
N TYR A 87 -14.14 -11.52 -4.60
CA TYR A 87 -13.71 -12.50 -5.60
C TYR A 87 -14.71 -13.64 -5.76
N SER A 88 -15.29 -14.13 -4.64
CA SER A 88 -16.35 -15.13 -4.68
C SER A 88 -17.63 -14.59 -5.32
N ALA A 89 -17.99 -13.33 -5.07
CA ALA A 89 -19.11 -12.66 -5.74
C ALA A 89 -18.87 -12.52 -7.25
N ALA A 90 -17.66 -12.11 -7.66
CA ALA A 90 -17.28 -11.97 -9.08
C ALA A 90 -17.37 -13.28 -9.86
N LYS A 91 -17.10 -14.43 -9.22
CA LYS A 91 -17.29 -15.74 -9.86
C LYS A 91 -18.76 -16.08 -10.11
N LEU A 92 -19.65 -15.61 -9.25
CA LEU A 92 -21.11 -15.84 -9.38
C LEU A 92 -21.78 -14.84 -10.31
N ALA A 93 -21.31 -13.60 -10.32
CA ALA A 93 -21.84 -12.50 -11.14
C ALA A 93 -20.69 -11.74 -11.82
N PRO A 94 -20.03 -12.34 -12.86
CA PRO A 94 -18.84 -11.77 -13.49
C PRO A 94 -19.14 -10.48 -14.27
N ASP A 95 -20.39 -10.25 -14.66
CA ASP A 95 -20.80 -9.09 -15.43
C ASP A 95 -21.24 -7.90 -14.55
N ASP A 96 -21.18 -8.04 -13.21
CA ASP A 96 -21.55 -6.96 -12.30
C ASP A 96 -20.43 -5.95 -12.14
N GLN A 97 -20.69 -4.72 -12.60
CA GLN A 97 -19.71 -3.62 -12.54
C GLN A 97 -19.36 -3.22 -11.11
N GLY A 98 -20.31 -3.26 -10.19
CA GLY A 98 -20.09 -2.89 -8.78
C GLY A 98 -19.10 -3.84 -8.11
N ILE A 99 -19.22 -5.15 -8.40
CA ILE A 99 -18.30 -6.17 -7.89
C ILE A 99 -16.88 -5.96 -8.48
N ALA A 100 -16.80 -5.77 -9.80
CA ALA A 100 -15.51 -5.57 -10.47
C ALA A 100 -14.77 -4.34 -9.90
N GLN A 101 -15.48 -3.24 -9.69
CA GLN A 101 -14.94 -2.02 -9.11
C GLN A 101 -14.53 -2.21 -7.64
N ALA A 102 -15.39 -2.82 -6.82
CA ALA A 102 -15.10 -3.04 -5.39
C ALA A 102 -13.91 -3.97 -5.19
N LEU A 103 -13.79 -5.03 -5.99
CA LEU A 103 -12.66 -5.95 -5.96
C LEU A 103 -11.35 -5.25 -6.36
N ALA A 104 -11.37 -4.48 -7.45
CA ALA A 104 -10.21 -3.74 -7.92
C ALA A 104 -9.76 -2.69 -6.89
N GLU A 105 -10.69 -1.94 -6.30
CA GLU A 105 -10.38 -0.96 -5.26
C GLU A 105 -9.81 -1.63 -4.00
N THR A 106 -10.35 -2.78 -3.60
CA THR A 106 -9.82 -3.55 -2.46
C THR A 106 -8.39 -4.00 -2.73
N ARG A 107 -8.07 -4.51 -3.92
CA ARG A 107 -6.72 -4.89 -4.34
C ARG A 107 -5.77 -3.70 -4.37
N ARG A 108 -6.21 -2.56 -4.90
CA ARG A 108 -5.40 -1.33 -4.88
C ARG A 108 -5.04 -0.91 -3.46
N ARG A 109 -5.99 -0.96 -2.52
CA ARG A 109 -5.76 -0.66 -1.10
C ARG A 109 -4.84 -1.67 -0.41
N ARG A 110 -4.75 -2.91 -0.91
CA ARG A 110 -3.80 -3.93 -0.44
C ARG A 110 -2.40 -3.78 -1.05
N GLY A 111 -2.20 -2.83 -1.98
CA GLY A 111 -0.95 -2.70 -2.72
C GLY A 111 -0.81 -3.69 -3.89
N GLU A 112 -1.91 -4.30 -4.32
CA GLU A 112 -1.95 -5.30 -5.40
C GLU A 112 -2.42 -4.66 -6.73
N GLN A 113 -1.79 -3.54 -7.10
CA GLN A 113 -2.20 -2.73 -8.27
C GLN A 113 -2.19 -3.53 -9.57
N LYS A 114 -1.23 -4.45 -9.72
CA LYS A 114 -1.15 -5.31 -10.91
C LYS A 114 -2.37 -6.25 -11.00
N ALA A 115 -2.74 -6.90 -9.89
CA ALA A 115 -3.91 -7.77 -9.84
C ALA A 115 -5.22 -7.00 -10.05
N ALA A 116 -5.29 -5.75 -9.55
CA ALA A 116 -6.42 -4.85 -9.82
C ALA A 116 -6.53 -4.52 -11.31
N ALA A 117 -5.41 -4.17 -11.96
CA ALA A 117 -5.38 -3.87 -13.39
C ALA A 117 -5.75 -5.09 -14.24
N GLU A 118 -5.23 -6.29 -13.92
CA GLU A 118 -5.55 -7.52 -14.62
C GLU A 118 -7.06 -7.84 -14.55
N GLY A 119 -7.67 -7.79 -13.36
CA GLY A 119 -9.10 -8.05 -13.20
C GLY A 119 -10.00 -7.05 -13.92
N LEU A 120 -9.62 -5.76 -13.91
CA LEU A 120 -10.35 -4.73 -14.66
C LEU A 120 -10.14 -4.83 -16.17
N SER A 121 -8.96 -5.29 -16.64
CA SER A 121 -8.71 -5.51 -18.07
C SER A 121 -9.76 -6.44 -18.68
N ASP A 122 -9.96 -7.60 -18.06
CA ASP A 122 -10.94 -8.58 -18.55
C ASP A 122 -12.36 -8.01 -18.54
N PHE A 123 -12.71 -7.30 -17.47
CA PHE A 123 -14.03 -6.68 -17.33
C PHE A 123 -14.29 -5.60 -18.39
N VAL A 124 -13.36 -4.66 -18.64
CA VAL A 124 -13.56 -3.58 -19.61
C VAL A 124 -13.51 -4.07 -21.06
N GLN A 125 -12.84 -5.20 -21.33
CA GLN A 125 -12.88 -5.85 -22.64
C GLN A 125 -14.25 -6.49 -22.91
N ALA A 126 -14.83 -7.16 -21.91
CA ALA A 126 -16.17 -7.72 -22.01
C ALA A 126 -17.27 -6.63 -22.05
N HIS A 127 -17.04 -5.51 -21.36
CA HIS A 127 -17.99 -4.41 -21.22
C HIS A 127 -17.41 -3.07 -21.71
N PRO A 128 -17.28 -2.86 -23.05
CA PRO A 128 -16.62 -1.66 -23.61
C PRO A 128 -17.26 -0.33 -23.21
N ASN A 129 -18.55 -0.36 -22.82
CA ASN A 129 -19.33 0.81 -22.41
C ASN A 129 -19.27 1.10 -20.89
N ALA A 130 -18.59 0.27 -20.12
CA ALA A 130 -18.42 0.47 -18.66
C ALA A 130 -17.35 1.55 -18.40
N VAL A 131 -17.70 2.82 -18.66
CA VAL A 131 -16.77 3.95 -18.58
C VAL A 131 -16.17 4.09 -17.18
N ASP A 132 -16.98 3.97 -16.14
CA ASP A 132 -16.51 4.16 -14.76
C ASP A 132 -15.54 3.05 -14.32
N ALA A 133 -15.76 1.79 -14.77
CA ALA A 133 -14.79 0.70 -14.56
C ALA A 133 -13.50 0.95 -15.33
N ARG A 134 -13.58 1.53 -16.56
CA ARG A 134 -12.41 1.88 -17.36
C ARG A 134 -11.59 3.00 -16.71
N VAL A 135 -12.22 4.00 -16.09
CA VAL A 135 -11.51 5.05 -15.33
C VAL A 135 -10.72 4.42 -14.17
N LEU A 136 -11.31 3.51 -13.43
CA LEU A 136 -10.60 2.79 -12.35
C LEU A 136 -9.47 1.90 -12.91
N TYR A 137 -9.67 1.31 -14.09
CA TYR A 137 -8.62 0.58 -14.80
C TYR A 137 -7.42 1.47 -15.16
N VAL A 138 -7.67 2.71 -15.60
CA VAL A 138 -6.61 3.71 -15.86
C VAL A 138 -5.77 3.95 -14.61
N ALA A 139 -6.42 4.17 -13.46
CA ALA A 139 -5.73 4.37 -12.19
C ALA A 139 -4.87 3.15 -11.81
N ALA A 140 -5.43 1.93 -11.91
CA ALA A 140 -4.71 0.69 -11.60
C ALA A 140 -3.53 0.44 -12.54
N LEU A 141 -3.67 0.75 -13.84
CA LEU A 141 -2.58 0.67 -14.82
C LEU A 141 -1.44 1.64 -14.46
N ARG A 142 -1.77 2.90 -14.16
CA ARG A 142 -0.78 3.90 -13.77
C ARG A 142 -0.03 3.47 -12.50
N GLU A 143 -0.75 3.06 -11.48
CA GLU A 143 -0.19 2.63 -10.19
C GLU A 143 0.65 1.35 -10.31
N SER A 144 0.33 0.48 -11.27
CA SER A 144 1.14 -0.71 -11.59
C SER A 144 2.33 -0.43 -12.54
N GLY A 145 2.59 0.84 -12.88
CA GLY A 145 3.68 1.25 -13.76
C GLY A 145 3.42 1.07 -15.26
N GLN A 146 2.21 0.67 -15.66
CA GLN A 146 1.83 0.47 -17.07
C GLN A 146 1.36 1.79 -17.70
N ILE A 147 2.21 2.82 -17.67
CA ILE A 147 1.85 4.21 -17.94
C ILE A 147 1.31 4.42 -19.37
N ASP A 148 1.94 3.82 -20.38
CA ASP A 148 1.49 3.98 -21.77
C ASP A 148 0.10 3.39 -22.00
N LYS A 149 -0.22 2.27 -21.34
CA LYS A 149 -1.57 1.70 -21.39
C LYS A 149 -2.56 2.60 -20.65
N ALA A 150 -2.19 3.14 -19.48
CA ALA A 150 -3.04 4.07 -18.75
C ALA A 150 -3.40 5.29 -19.60
N ILE A 151 -2.44 5.86 -20.35
CA ILE A 151 -2.67 6.96 -21.28
C ILE A 151 -3.64 6.55 -22.39
N ALA A 152 -3.46 5.37 -22.97
CA ALA A 152 -4.33 4.88 -24.04
C ALA A 152 -5.78 4.71 -23.56
N GLU A 153 -5.97 4.05 -22.41
CA GLU A 153 -7.30 3.81 -21.83
C GLU A 153 -7.98 5.10 -21.36
N ALA A 154 -7.23 6.06 -20.80
CA ALA A 154 -7.77 7.36 -20.44
C ALA A 154 -8.30 8.13 -21.65
N ARG A 155 -7.58 8.07 -22.78
CA ARG A 155 -8.03 8.67 -24.05
C ARG A 155 -9.31 8.00 -24.55
N GLU A 156 -9.43 6.69 -24.42
CA GLU A 156 -10.67 5.97 -24.77
C GLU A 156 -11.87 6.43 -23.92
N VAL A 157 -11.67 6.72 -22.64
CA VAL A 157 -12.70 7.35 -21.78
C VAL A 157 -13.07 8.71 -22.34
N LEU A 158 -12.08 9.56 -22.65
CA LEU A 158 -12.29 10.93 -23.10
C LEU A 158 -12.91 11.04 -24.51
N VAL A 159 -12.76 10.03 -25.36
CA VAL A 159 -13.52 9.93 -26.62
C VAL A 159 -15.03 9.86 -26.34
N ARG A 160 -15.45 9.18 -25.29
CA ARG A 160 -16.87 9.00 -24.93
C ARG A 160 -17.39 10.11 -24.02
N LYS A 161 -16.55 10.55 -23.08
CA LYS A 161 -16.85 11.60 -22.10
C LYS A 161 -15.72 12.65 -22.11
N PRO A 162 -15.70 13.60 -23.05
CA PRO A 162 -14.57 14.54 -23.22
C PRO A 162 -14.25 15.41 -22.01
N SER A 163 -15.21 15.63 -21.10
CA SER A 163 -15.05 16.41 -19.89
C SER A 163 -15.08 15.58 -18.61
N ASP A 164 -14.78 14.27 -18.70
CA ASP A 164 -14.66 13.45 -17.50
C ASP A 164 -13.45 13.89 -16.67
N ALA A 165 -13.72 14.56 -15.54
CA ALA A 165 -12.68 15.15 -14.71
C ALA A 165 -11.72 14.12 -14.12
N THR A 166 -12.23 12.91 -13.82
CA THR A 166 -11.40 11.83 -13.27
C THR A 166 -10.47 11.26 -14.34
N ALA A 167 -10.98 11.04 -15.55
CA ALA A 167 -10.15 10.57 -16.67
C ALA A 167 -9.09 11.61 -17.07
N LEU A 168 -9.45 12.91 -17.09
CA LEU A 168 -8.49 14.01 -17.33
C LEU A 168 -7.41 14.04 -16.25
N ALA A 169 -7.77 13.89 -14.98
CA ALA A 169 -6.84 13.90 -13.87
C ALA A 169 -5.92 12.66 -13.89
N GLU A 170 -6.44 11.45 -14.17
CA GLU A 170 -5.63 10.24 -14.30
C GLU A 170 -4.69 10.32 -15.53
N LEU A 171 -5.14 10.93 -16.62
CA LEU A 171 -4.28 11.22 -17.76
C LEU A 171 -3.17 12.22 -17.40
N ALA A 172 -3.49 13.27 -16.62
CA ALA A 172 -2.51 14.22 -16.11
C ALA A 172 -1.44 13.51 -15.25
N LEU A 173 -1.87 12.65 -14.31
CA LEU A 173 -0.99 11.86 -13.47
C LEU A 173 -0.11 10.91 -14.29
N SER A 174 -0.64 10.32 -15.35
CA SER A 174 0.10 9.44 -16.24
C SER A 174 1.18 10.20 -17.03
N HIS A 175 0.87 11.41 -17.52
CA HIS A 175 1.86 12.28 -18.17
C HIS A 175 2.91 12.79 -17.17
N LEU A 176 2.51 13.10 -15.92
CA LEU A 176 3.44 13.47 -14.85
C LEU A 176 4.42 12.34 -14.54
N ALA A 177 3.95 11.10 -14.48
CA ALA A 177 4.80 9.92 -14.29
C ALA A 177 5.82 9.71 -15.42
N LYS A 178 5.55 10.23 -16.62
CA LYS A 178 6.52 10.29 -17.75
C LYS A 178 7.44 11.51 -17.70
N GLY A 179 7.26 12.40 -16.74
CA GLY A 179 8.00 13.66 -16.67
C GLY A 179 7.49 14.76 -17.61
N GLU A 180 6.35 14.55 -18.27
CA GLU A 180 5.74 15.47 -19.23
C GLU A 180 4.88 16.52 -18.50
N LYS A 181 5.54 17.40 -17.74
CA LYS A 181 4.90 18.33 -16.78
C LYS A 181 3.94 19.31 -17.43
N GLU A 182 4.23 19.81 -18.62
CA GLU A 182 3.40 20.78 -19.34
C GLU A 182 2.06 20.13 -19.77
N ALA A 183 2.12 18.91 -20.26
CA ALA A 183 0.92 18.13 -20.61
C ALA A 183 0.10 17.83 -19.35
N ALA A 184 0.75 17.42 -18.27
CA ALA A 184 0.11 17.16 -16.99
C ALA A 184 -0.60 18.43 -16.45
N ALA A 185 0.05 19.60 -16.52
CA ALA A 185 -0.52 20.87 -16.06
C ALA A 185 -1.79 21.25 -16.83
N LEU A 186 -1.75 21.12 -18.16
CA LEU A 186 -2.91 21.42 -19.00
C LEU A 186 -4.10 20.52 -18.66
N LEU A 187 -3.85 19.21 -18.53
CA LEU A 187 -4.89 18.22 -18.26
C LEU A 187 -5.45 18.35 -16.84
N ALA A 188 -4.60 18.60 -15.84
CA ALA A 188 -5.05 18.86 -14.46
C ALA A 188 -5.94 20.11 -14.38
N LYS A 189 -5.56 21.17 -15.10
CA LYS A 189 -6.39 22.36 -15.22
C LYS A 189 -7.72 22.06 -15.88
N GLN A 190 -7.76 21.34 -16.99
CA GLN A 190 -9.00 20.93 -17.66
C GLN A 190 -9.88 20.08 -16.74
N ALA A 191 -9.29 19.20 -15.93
CA ALA A 191 -10.01 18.40 -14.94
C ALA A 191 -10.70 19.30 -13.89
N LEU A 192 -9.99 20.30 -13.36
CA LEU A 192 -10.56 21.26 -12.40
C LEU A 192 -11.59 22.21 -13.05
N ASP A 193 -11.38 22.62 -14.30
CA ASP A 193 -12.36 23.41 -15.06
C ASP A 193 -13.67 22.61 -15.27
N SER A 194 -13.56 21.28 -15.45
CA SER A 194 -14.73 20.39 -15.60
C SER A 194 -15.40 20.06 -14.26
N SER A 195 -14.62 19.90 -13.20
CA SER A 195 -15.12 19.63 -11.85
C SER A 195 -14.23 20.30 -10.79
N PRO A 196 -14.57 21.52 -10.34
CA PRO A 196 -13.77 22.28 -9.39
C PRO A 196 -13.56 21.63 -8.03
N ASN A 197 -14.38 20.63 -7.67
CA ASN A 197 -14.27 19.88 -6.41
C ASN A 197 -13.80 18.44 -6.61
N SER A 198 -13.17 18.12 -7.74
CA SER A 198 -12.65 16.78 -7.97
C SER A 198 -11.42 16.49 -7.09
N ALA A 199 -11.54 15.53 -6.17
CA ALA A 199 -10.42 15.12 -5.32
C ALA A 199 -9.22 14.64 -6.14
N VAL A 200 -9.46 13.85 -7.21
CA VAL A 200 -8.39 13.34 -8.09
C VAL A 200 -7.70 14.47 -8.84
N ALA A 201 -8.47 15.49 -9.32
CA ALA A 201 -7.91 16.64 -10.02
C ALA A 201 -7.04 17.51 -9.09
N HIS A 202 -7.51 17.77 -7.86
CA HIS A 202 -6.71 18.48 -6.85
C HIS A 202 -5.46 17.68 -6.49
N ARG A 203 -5.54 16.36 -6.35
CA ARG A 203 -4.37 15.52 -6.10
C ARG A 203 -3.38 15.57 -7.27
N ALA A 204 -3.85 15.53 -8.51
CA ALA A 204 -2.99 15.65 -9.69
C ALA A 204 -2.27 16.99 -9.74
N THR A 205 -2.96 18.09 -9.43
CA THR A 205 -2.36 19.42 -9.33
C THR A 205 -1.31 19.47 -8.22
N GLY A 206 -1.64 18.97 -7.01
CA GLY A 206 -0.70 18.95 -5.89
C GLY A 206 0.55 18.11 -6.15
N LEU A 207 0.45 16.98 -6.85
CA LEU A 207 1.63 16.21 -7.26
C LEU A 207 2.47 16.93 -8.31
N LEU A 208 1.85 17.67 -9.21
CA LEU A 208 2.55 18.54 -10.17
C LEU A 208 3.30 19.67 -9.44
N ASP A 209 2.66 20.33 -8.47
CA ASP A 209 3.27 21.39 -7.66
C ASP A 209 4.49 20.83 -6.89
N LEU A 210 4.37 19.64 -6.27
CA LEU A 210 5.53 18.96 -5.67
C LEU A 210 6.68 18.72 -6.66
N ALA A 211 6.34 18.28 -7.88
CA ALA A 211 7.34 18.04 -8.92
C ALA A 211 8.01 19.34 -9.41
N ASN A 212 7.37 20.49 -9.20
CA ASN A 212 7.92 21.80 -9.46
C ASN A 212 8.68 22.39 -8.27
N GLY A 213 8.51 21.83 -7.08
CA GLY A 213 9.11 22.32 -5.83
C GLY A 213 8.23 23.34 -5.08
N ASP A 214 6.97 23.48 -5.48
CA ASP A 214 5.99 24.41 -4.91
C ASP A 214 5.24 23.74 -3.75
N ASP A 215 5.97 23.45 -2.66
CA ASP A 215 5.47 22.65 -1.53
C ASP A 215 4.22 23.24 -0.85
N ALA A 216 4.11 24.58 -0.78
CA ALA A 216 2.99 25.24 -0.13
C ALA A 216 1.70 25.12 -0.97
N GLU A 217 1.80 25.28 -2.27
CA GLU A 217 0.74 25.08 -3.24
C GLU A 217 0.29 23.63 -3.26
N ALA A 218 1.25 22.70 -3.30
CA ALA A 218 0.99 21.27 -3.22
C ALA A 218 0.18 20.90 -1.96
N PHE A 219 0.58 21.40 -0.81
CA PHE A 219 -0.15 21.19 0.44
C PHE A 219 -1.58 21.73 0.37
N ALA A 220 -1.78 22.93 -0.22
CA ALA A 220 -3.10 23.51 -0.37
C ALA A 220 -4.00 22.65 -1.27
N GLU A 221 -3.46 22.13 -2.36
CA GLU A 221 -4.20 21.26 -3.29
C GLU A 221 -4.53 19.89 -2.65
N PHE A 222 -3.58 19.24 -1.96
CA PHE A 222 -3.87 18.00 -1.23
C PHE A 222 -4.92 18.19 -0.13
N ARG A 223 -4.94 19.34 0.53
CA ARG A 223 -5.97 19.68 1.50
C ARG A 223 -7.36 19.77 0.85
N LYS A 224 -7.46 20.41 -0.32
CA LYS A 224 -8.72 20.46 -1.08
C LYS A 224 -9.16 19.05 -1.50
N ALA A 225 -8.23 18.23 -1.98
CA ALA A 225 -8.51 16.83 -2.33
C ALA A 225 -9.06 16.05 -1.13
N SER A 226 -8.40 16.13 0.03
CA SER A 226 -8.85 15.48 1.27
C SER A 226 -10.19 16.02 1.82
N GLN A 227 -10.53 17.28 1.53
CA GLN A 227 -11.84 17.84 1.87
C GLN A 227 -12.93 17.35 0.92
N ALA A 228 -12.61 17.22 -0.37
CA ALA A 228 -13.54 16.71 -1.39
C ALA A 228 -13.81 15.22 -1.21
N ASP A 229 -12.81 14.43 -0.85
CA ASP A 229 -12.95 13.03 -0.46
C ASP A 229 -12.24 12.76 0.88
N PRO A 230 -12.97 12.76 2.00
CA PRO A 230 -12.40 12.45 3.32
C PRO A 230 -11.81 11.05 3.47
N LYS A 231 -12.09 10.13 2.53
CA LYS A 231 -11.54 8.77 2.49
C LYS A 231 -10.25 8.68 1.66
N ASP A 232 -9.88 9.75 0.96
CA ASP A 232 -8.63 9.79 0.19
C ASP A 232 -7.42 9.82 1.13
N THR A 233 -6.91 8.64 1.46
CA THR A 233 -5.69 8.49 2.27
C THR A 233 -4.45 8.97 1.52
N THR A 234 -4.44 8.89 0.18
CA THR A 234 -3.29 9.30 -0.65
C THR A 234 -3.00 10.79 -0.53
N SER A 235 -4.03 11.64 -0.56
CA SER A 235 -3.82 13.08 -0.36
C SER A 235 -3.31 13.40 1.05
N ARG A 236 -3.76 12.67 2.08
CA ARG A 236 -3.23 12.81 3.45
C ARG A 236 -1.79 12.34 3.58
N LEU A 237 -1.41 11.24 2.92
CA LEU A 237 -0.02 10.78 2.84
C LEU A 237 0.87 11.89 2.27
N ASN A 238 0.49 12.47 1.14
CA ASN A 238 1.24 13.55 0.51
C ASN A 238 1.31 14.81 1.40
N MET A 239 0.22 15.18 2.09
CA MET A 239 0.26 16.26 3.10
C MET A 239 1.27 15.95 4.20
N GLY A 240 1.29 14.72 4.71
CA GLY A 240 2.26 14.26 5.71
C GLY A 240 3.70 14.40 5.22
N VAL A 241 3.99 14.01 3.97
CA VAL A 241 5.32 14.15 3.35
C VAL A 241 5.75 15.60 3.27
N VAL A 242 4.87 16.51 2.81
CA VAL A 242 5.17 17.95 2.75
C VAL A 242 5.45 18.51 4.15
N LEU A 243 4.67 18.10 5.15
CA LEU A 243 4.83 18.54 6.54
C LEU A 243 6.15 18.01 7.15
N LEU A 244 6.54 16.76 6.86
CA LEU A 244 7.85 16.21 7.27
C LEU A 244 9.00 17.02 6.67
N LYS A 245 8.92 17.33 5.37
CA LYS A 245 9.92 18.15 4.66
C LYS A 245 10.03 19.56 5.27
N ALA A 246 8.90 20.14 5.70
CA ALA A 246 8.85 21.43 6.36
C ALA A 246 9.25 21.40 7.85
N GLY A 247 9.57 20.22 8.43
CA GLY A 247 9.86 20.07 9.87
C GLY A 247 8.63 20.24 10.77
N ALA A 248 7.43 20.23 10.22
CA ALA A 248 6.17 20.39 10.95
C ALA A 248 5.67 19.02 11.50
N PHE A 249 6.54 18.35 12.26
CA PHE A 249 6.37 16.97 12.71
C PHE A 249 5.04 16.70 13.44
N PRO A 250 4.54 17.54 14.38
CA PRO A 250 3.26 17.29 15.04
C PRO A 250 2.07 17.27 14.08
N LYS A 251 2.11 18.12 13.04
CA LYS A 251 1.06 18.12 12.01
C LYS A 251 1.18 16.92 11.08
N ALA A 252 2.40 16.47 10.78
CA ALA A 252 2.63 15.24 10.01
C ALA A 252 2.12 14.02 10.77
N GLU A 253 2.43 13.90 12.08
CA GLU A 253 1.89 12.86 12.97
C GLU A 253 0.37 12.80 12.90
N GLU A 254 -0.33 13.95 12.97
CA GLU A 254 -1.78 14.00 12.89
C GLU A 254 -2.30 13.40 11.57
N GLN A 255 -1.69 13.74 10.41
CA GLN A 255 -2.12 13.21 9.11
C GLN A 255 -1.96 11.69 9.05
N TYR A 256 -0.81 11.16 9.45
CA TYR A 256 -0.56 9.73 9.41
C TYR A 256 -1.46 8.95 10.39
N ARG A 257 -1.70 9.46 11.60
CA ARG A 257 -2.62 8.83 12.54
C ARG A 257 -4.06 8.78 12.00
N GLN A 258 -4.51 9.81 11.28
CA GLN A 258 -5.82 9.80 10.63
C GLN A 258 -5.93 8.70 9.56
N ILE A 259 -4.86 8.44 8.80
CA ILE A 259 -4.83 7.32 7.85
C ILE A 259 -4.94 5.99 8.60
N LEU A 260 -4.15 5.82 9.66
CA LEU A 260 -4.12 4.58 10.46
C LEU A 260 -5.41 4.30 11.24
N THR A 261 -6.29 5.31 11.43
CA THR A 261 -7.65 5.04 11.96
C THR A 261 -8.54 4.34 10.94
N VAL A 262 -8.28 4.52 9.64
CA VAL A 262 -9.05 3.92 8.54
C VAL A 262 -8.41 2.61 8.09
N ASN A 263 -7.08 2.58 7.98
CA ASN A 263 -6.30 1.42 7.60
C ASN A 263 -5.10 1.27 8.58
N PRO A 264 -5.24 0.50 9.67
CA PRO A 264 -4.18 0.33 10.68
C PRO A 264 -2.90 -0.33 10.14
N ASP A 265 -2.97 -1.00 9.00
CA ASP A 265 -1.87 -1.72 8.37
C ASP A 265 -1.30 -0.99 7.14
N ASP A 266 -1.66 0.28 6.95
CA ASP A 266 -1.08 1.11 5.90
C ASP A 266 0.42 1.33 6.16
N VAL A 267 1.23 0.69 5.33
CA VAL A 267 2.70 0.66 5.48
C VAL A 267 3.31 2.05 5.32
N GLU A 268 2.86 2.82 4.33
CA GLU A 268 3.38 4.15 4.07
C GLU A 268 3.06 5.11 5.22
N ALA A 269 1.83 5.00 5.77
CA ALA A 269 1.44 5.79 6.93
C ALA A 269 2.20 5.37 8.20
N GLN A 270 2.48 4.08 8.42
CA GLN A 270 3.29 3.60 9.54
C GLN A 270 4.73 4.13 9.47
N VAL A 271 5.36 4.06 8.31
CA VAL A 271 6.71 4.59 8.08
C VAL A 271 6.74 6.11 8.22
N GLY A 272 5.75 6.81 7.64
CA GLY A 272 5.61 8.26 7.75
C GLY A 272 5.39 8.72 9.20
N LEU A 273 4.54 8.00 9.95
CA LEU A 273 4.32 8.27 11.38
C LEU A 273 5.62 8.07 12.18
N ALA A 274 6.36 7.01 11.92
CA ALA A 274 7.64 6.77 12.59
C ALA A 274 8.65 7.91 12.30
N ALA A 275 8.67 8.44 11.08
CA ALA A 275 9.50 9.59 10.74
C ALA A 275 9.06 10.88 11.47
N ALA A 276 7.76 11.12 11.60
CA ALA A 276 7.21 12.25 12.35
C ALA A 276 7.57 12.15 13.85
N LEU A 277 7.29 11.00 14.46
CA LEU A 277 7.61 10.74 15.86
C LEU A 277 9.10 10.90 16.17
N ARG A 278 9.97 10.41 15.28
CA ARG A 278 11.41 10.60 15.37
C ARG A 278 11.79 12.08 15.35
N GLY A 279 11.13 12.88 14.50
CA GLY A 279 11.36 14.32 14.40
C GLY A 279 10.90 15.10 15.61
N GLU A 280 9.92 14.59 16.36
CA GLU A 280 9.37 15.20 17.56
C GLU A 280 10.07 14.75 18.86
N ALA A 281 10.88 13.69 18.78
CA ALA A 281 11.51 13.14 19.98
C ALA A 281 12.54 14.10 20.54
N ASP A 282 12.40 14.39 21.83
CA ASP A 282 13.31 15.21 22.63
C ASP A 282 13.52 14.59 24.02
N ALA A 283 14.21 15.28 24.90
CA ALA A 283 14.45 14.82 26.27
C ALA A 283 13.17 14.67 27.10
N GLN A 284 12.09 15.36 26.74
CA GLN A 284 10.79 15.29 27.43
C GLN A 284 9.89 14.20 26.86
N HIS A 285 10.10 13.81 25.62
CA HIS A 285 9.28 12.83 24.89
C HIS A 285 10.12 11.67 24.32
N PRO A 286 10.97 10.99 25.11
CA PRO A 286 11.81 9.91 24.62
C PRO A 286 11.01 8.69 24.14
N GLN A 287 9.79 8.50 24.67
CA GLN A 287 8.87 7.41 24.30
C GLN A 287 8.45 7.46 22.81
N LYS A 288 8.55 8.62 22.15
CA LYS A 288 8.29 8.73 20.71
C LYS A 288 9.26 7.91 19.86
N LEU A 289 10.52 7.76 20.32
CA LEU A 289 11.49 6.88 19.64
C LEU A 289 11.13 5.40 19.77
N ASP A 290 10.59 4.98 20.92
CA ASP A 290 10.14 3.60 21.11
C ASP A 290 8.91 3.29 20.25
N GLU A 291 7.96 4.23 20.15
CA GLU A 291 6.80 4.09 19.27
C GLU A 291 7.24 4.04 17.78
N ALA A 292 8.14 4.93 17.37
CA ALA A 292 8.69 4.93 16.01
C ALA A 292 9.37 3.60 15.67
N ARG A 293 10.17 3.07 16.61
CA ARG A 293 10.81 1.76 16.46
C ARG A 293 9.79 0.65 16.29
N ALA A 294 8.78 0.59 17.17
CA ALA A 294 7.76 -0.45 17.13
C ALA A 294 6.97 -0.46 15.81
N LEU A 295 6.66 0.72 15.25
CA LEU A 295 6.01 0.85 13.95
C LEU A 295 6.88 0.28 12.82
N LEU A 296 8.17 0.65 12.77
CA LEU A 296 9.09 0.18 11.73
C LEU A 296 9.37 -1.33 11.86
N GLU A 297 9.53 -1.84 13.07
CA GLU A 297 9.67 -3.27 13.33
C GLU A 297 8.40 -4.04 12.90
N LYS A 298 7.20 -3.51 13.17
CA LYS A 298 5.94 -4.10 12.69
C LYS A 298 5.90 -4.19 11.17
N VAL A 299 6.31 -3.15 10.45
CA VAL A 299 6.40 -3.16 8.99
C VAL A 299 7.36 -4.25 8.52
N LEU A 300 8.54 -4.38 9.13
CA LEU A 300 9.54 -5.39 8.75
C LEU A 300 9.14 -6.82 9.11
N VAL A 301 8.23 -7.01 10.08
CA VAL A 301 7.62 -8.33 10.36
C VAL A 301 6.65 -8.72 9.24
N ALA A 302 5.89 -7.77 8.71
CA ALA A 302 4.95 -8.02 7.62
C ALA A 302 5.66 -8.13 6.25
N ASP A 303 6.66 -7.30 6.01
CA ASP A 303 7.48 -7.27 4.80
C ASP A 303 8.95 -7.04 5.16
N ALA A 304 9.71 -8.15 5.23
CA ALA A 304 11.12 -8.15 5.64
C ALA A 304 12.04 -7.38 4.66
N HIS A 305 11.58 -7.11 3.45
CA HIS A 305 12.31 -6.42 2.38
C HIS A 305 11.82 -4.98 2.13
N ASN A 306 11.08 -4.42 3.08
CA ASN A 306 10.60 -3.04 2.98
C ASN A 306 11.74 -2.04 3.13
N THR A 307 12.24 -1.56 2.01
CA THR A 307 13.40 -0.66 1.95
C THR A 307 13.20 0.64 2.72
N SER A 308 11.98 1.20 2.73
CA SER A 308 11.67 2.41 3.49
C SER A 308 11.76 2.18 5.00
N ALA A 309 11.25 1.05 5.49
CA ALA A 309 11.33 0.69 6.90
C ALA A 309 12.78 0.35 7.32
N GLU A 310 13.53 -0.37 6.49
CA GLU A 310 14.95 -0.68 6.73
C GLU A 310 15.77 0.59 6.90
N PHE A 311 15.64 1.52 5.95
CA PHE A 311 16.40 2.77 5.99
C PHE A 311 16.01 3.62 7.21
N ASN A 312 14.71 3.82 7.45
CA ASN A 312 14.24 4.65 8.57
C ASN A 312 14.58 4.05 9.95
N LEU A 313 14.52 2.72 10.10
CA LEU A 313 14.93 2.05 11.34
C LEU A 313 16.44 2.13 11.53
N GLY A 314 17.22 2.01 10.45
CA GLY A 314 18.66 2.24 10.46
C GLY A 314 19.04 3.63 10.96
N VAL A 315 18.39 4.67 10.42
CA VAL A 315 18.58 6.07 10.88
C VAL A 315 18.18 6.23 12.34
N LEU A 316 17.05 5.64 12.75
CA LEU A 316 16.60 5.69 14.14
C LEU A 316 17.65 5.10 15.10
N TYR A 317 18.20 3.94 14.78
CA TYR A 317 19.25 3.32 15.60
C TYR A 317 20.55 4.12 15.59
N ALA A 318 20.99 4.59 14.43
CA ALA A 318 22.29 5.29 14.32
C ALA A 318 22.26 6.66 15.01
N ASP A 319 21.29 7.51 14.64
CA ASP A 319 21.33 8.92 15.00
C ASP A 319 20.61 9.25 16.31
N PHE A 320 19.55 8.51 16.63
CA PHE A 320 18.70 8.82 17.79
C PHE A 320 18.96 7.90 18.97
N LEU A 321 19.00 6.59 18.74
CA LEU A 321 19.26 5.62 19.82
C LEU A 321 20.76 5.39 20.09
N LYS A 322 21.64 5.97 19.27
CA LYS A 322 23.11 5.84 19.40
C LYS A 322 23.60 4.38 19.38
N ARG A 323 22.98 3.56 18.54
CA ARG A 323 23.26 2.14 18.38
C ARG A 323 23.72 1.80 16.95
N PRO A 324 24.89 2.29 16.50
CA PRO A 324 25.34 2.11 15.12
C PRO A 324 25.59 0.64 14.74
N ALA A 325 25.87 -0.23 15.71
CA ALA A 325 26.02 -1.66 15.48
C ALA A 325 24.72 -2.33 15.04
N ASP A 326 23.57 -1.87 15.55
CA ASP A 326 22.25 -2.37 15.16
C ASP A 326 21.75 -1.73 13.86
N ALA A 327 22.21 -0.54 13.54
CA ALA A 327 21.87 0.16 12.30
C ALA A 327 22.55 -0.47 11.07
N ALA A 328 23.81 -0.88 11.17
CA ALA A 328 24.60 -1.36 10.04
C ALA A 328 23.96 -2.56 9.29
N PRO A 329 23.40 -3.59 9.93
CA PRO A 329 22.71 -4.66 9.24
C PRO A 329 21.48 -4.18 8.44
N LEU A 330 20.74 -3.18 8.93
CA LEU A 330 19.58 -2.61 8.27
C LEU A 330 19.96 -1.88 6.98
N PHE A 331 21.00 -1.05 7.03
CA PHE A 331 21.50 -0.38 5.82
C PHE A 331 22.09 -1.36 4.79
N LYS A 332 22.71 -2.45 5.23
CA LYS A 332 23.18 -3.51 4.31
C LYS A 332 22.02 -4.19 3.59
N ARG A 333 20.93 -4.50 4.30
CA ARG A 333 19.71 -5.04 3.67
C ARG A 333 19.10 -4.03 2.70
N PHE A 334 18.93 -2.78 3.14
CA PHE A 334 18.48 -1.70 2.27
C PHE A 334 19.31 -1.62 0.97
N LEU A 335 20.63 -1.70 1.03
CA LEU A 335 21.49 -1.69 -0.17
C LEU A 335 21.33 -2.93 -1.05
N SER A 336 20.97 -4.08 -0.46
CA SER A 336 20.66 -5.30 -1.21
C SER A 336 19.31 -5.20 -1.94
N ASP A 337 18.31 -4.63 -1.29
CA ASP A 337 16.91 -4.68 -1.71
C ASP A 337 16.50 -3.45 -2.54
N ALA A 338 17.11 -2.29 -2.27
CA ALA A 338 16.82 -1.05 -3.01
C ALA A 338 17.38 -1.08 -4.45
N PRO A 339 16.66 -0.47 -5.42
CA PRO A 339 17.15 -0.27 -6.77
C PRO A 339 18.56 0.38 -6.81
N GLY A 340 19.36 0.03 -7.83
CA GLY A 340 20.76 0.51 -7.94
C GLY A 340 20.88 2.02 -8.05
N ASP A 341 19.87 2.71 -8.53
CA ASP A 341 19.77 4.17 -8.69
C ASP A 341 19.05 4.87 -7.53
N HIS A 342 18.70 4.13 -6.47
CA HIS A 342 17.97 4.70 -5.33
C HIS A 342 18.78 5.84 -4.66
N PRO A 343 18.19 7.04 -4.45
CA PRO A 343 18.91 8.23 -4.01
C PRO A 343 19.59 8.10 -2.63
N LEU A 344 19.03 7.26 -1.74
CA LEU A 344 19.56 7.09 -0.37
C LEU A 344 20.69 6.05 -0.25
N ARG A 345 21.12 5.42 -1.35
CA ARG A 345 22.22 4.41 -1.30
C ARG A 345 23.51 5.00 -0.76
N ALA A 346 23.88 6.20 -1.23
CA ALA A 346 25.09 6.88 -0.77
C ALA A 346 25.06 7.22 0.73
N ASP A 347 23.90 7.53 1.27
CA ASP A 347 23.73 7.80 2.70
C ASP A 347 23.81 6.50 3.52
N ALA A 348 23.21 5.41 3.06
CA ALA A 348 23.34 4.09 3.68
C ALA A 348 24.82 3.64 3.76
N ASP A 349 25.60 3.83 2.70
CA ASP A 349 27.05 3.52 2.69
C ASP A 349 27.83 4.35 3.72
N LYS A 350 27.49 5.65 3.89
CA LYS A 350 28.08 6.50 4.94
C LYS A 350 27.81 5.97 6.34
N TYR A 351 26.56 5.56 6.62
CA TYR A 351 26.19 4.98 7.92
C TYR A 351 26.95 3.67 8.21
N ILE A 352 27.08 2.78 7.22
CA ILE A 352 27.84 1.53 7.36
C ILE A 352 29.31 1.83 7.65
N SER A 353 29.90 2.79 6.93
CA SER A 353 31.29 3.19 7.12
C SER A 353 31.52 3.78 8.51
N ALA A 354 30.62 4.64 8.99
CA ALA A 354 30.67 5.23 10.33
C ALA A 354 30.52 4.17 11.43
N ALA A 355 29.63 3.20 11.25
CA ALA A 355 29.47 2.09 12.19
C ALA A 355 30.74 1.22 12.28
N SER A 356 31.39 0.98 11.15
CA SER A 356 32.64 0.20 11.10
C SER A 356 33.83 0.92 11.78
N ALA A 357 33.87 2.24 11.66
CA ALA A 357 34.89 3.07 12.34
C ALA A 357 34.68 3.16 13.86
N SER A 358 33.41 2.99 14.31
CA SER A 358 33.04 3.05 15.74
C SER A 358 33.16 1.69 16.46
N ALA A 359 33.40 0.61 15.70
CA ALA A 359 33.57 -0.72 16.28
C ALA A 359 34.88 -0.75 17.13
N PRO A 360 34.83 -1.27 18.38
CA PRO A 360 36.04 -1.43 19.17
C PRO A 360 37.03 -2.32 18.41
N THR A 361 38.26 -1.86 18.25
CA THR A 361 39.33 -2.66 17.69
C THR A 361 39.42 -3.98 18.44
N PRO A 362 39.38 -5.14 17.77
CA PRO A 362 39.53 -6.40 18.46
C PRO A 362 40.86 -6.37 19.22
N PRO A 363 40.94 -6.89 20.46
CA PRO A 363 42.18 -6.93 21.20
C PRO A 363 43.24 -7.63 20.34
N PRO A 364 44.51 -7.14 20.34
CA PRO A 364 45.57 -7.76 19.58
C PRO A 364 45.63 -9.26 19.92
N ALA A 365 45.63 -10.10 18.91
CA ALA A 365 45.78 -11.52 19.11
C ALA A 365 46.93 -11.78 20.10
N PRO A 366 46.76 -12.67 21.11
CA PRO A 366 47.86 -12.96 22.03
C PRO A 366 49.07 -13.34 21.21
N ALA A 367 50.18 -12.59 21.43
CA ALA A 367 51.43 -12.84 20.76
C ALA A 367 51.73 -14.33 20.91
N SER A 368 51.97 -15.00 19.77
CA SER A 368 52.36 -16.42 19.74
C SER A 368 53.49 -16.60 20.73
N ALA A 369 53.21 -17.32 21.83
CA ALA A 369 54.25 -17.64 22.81
C ALA A 369 55.38 -18.35 22.06
N THR A 370 56.51 -17.70 22.01
CA THR A 370 57.77 -18.33 21.56
C THR A 370 57.99 -19.57 22.42
N PRO A 371 58.18 -20.79 21.84
CA PRO A 371 58.41 -21.95 22.68
C PRO A 371 59.75 -21.77 23.42
N ALA A 372 59.71 -21.92 24.73
CA ALA A 372 60.89 -21.92 25.58
C ALA A 372 61.86 -23.05 25.15
N PRO A 373 63.16 -22.82 25.09
CA PRO A 373 64.13 -23.87 24.75
C PRO A 373 64.31 -24.84 25.90
N GLY A 374 64.09 -26.12 25.63
CA GLY A 374 64.64 -27.23 26.41
C GLY A 374 63.75 -27.96 27.41
N THR A 375 62.96 -28.93 26.91
CA THR A 375 62.61 -30.10 27.70
C THR A 375 62.97 -31.36 26.88
N PRO A 376 63.71 -32.34 27.44
CA PRO A 376 64.10 -33.54 26.72
C PRO A 376 62.91 -34.50 26.54
N PRO A 377 62.91 -35.38 25.49
CA PRO A 377 61.81 -36.25 25.19
C PRO A 377 61.68 -37.38 26.21
N ALA A 378 60.45 -37.66 26.60
CA ALA A 378 60.09 -38.83 27.41
C ALA A 378 60.18 -40.13 26.58
N PRO A 379 60.57 -41.25 27.15
CA PRO A 379 60.76 -42.49 26.44
C PRO A 379 59.47 -43.29 26.24
N GLY A 380 59.26 -43.70 25.01
CA GLY A 380 58.63 -45.00 24.66
C GLY A 380 57.14 -45.16 24.85
N ALA A 381 56.36 -45.00 23.78
CA ALA A 381 55.07 -45.67 23.60
C ALA A 381 55.13 -46.61 22.38
N PRO A 382 54.52 -47.82 22.44
CA PRO A 382 54.65 -48.83 21.39
C PRO A 382 53.77 -48.54 20.18
N PRO A 383 54.07 -49.15 18.99
CA PRO A 383 53.37 -48.80 17.75
C PRO A 383 51.96 -49.39 17.69
N ALA A 384 51.04 -48.57 17.24
CA ALA A 384 49.64 -48.96 17.00
C ALA A 384 49.54 -49.85 15.75
N ALA A 385 48.77 -50.93 15.90
CA ALA A 385 48.53 -51.94 14.90
C ALA A 385 47.74 -51.43 13.69
N ALA A 386 48.09 -51.91 12.51
CA ALA A 386 47.41 -51.68 11.24
C ALA A 386 46.02 -52.31 11.20
N ALA A 387 45.04 -51.55 10.70
CA ALA A 387 43.71 -52.08 10.41
C ALA A 387 43.66 -52.61 8.97
N PRO A 388 42.91 -53.74 8.71
CA PRO A 388 42.90 -54.37 7.41
C PRO A 388 41.95 -53.71 6.43
N GLY A 389 42.36 -53.71 5.16
CA GLY A 389 41.57 -53.21 4.04
C GLY A 389 40.34 -54.07 3.77
N LYS A 390 39.30 -53.45 3.29
CA LYS A 390 38.18 -54.11 2.61
C LYS A 390 38.20 -53.76 1.13
N LYS A 391 37.96 -54.81 0.36
CA LYS A 391 37.77 -54.81 -1.10
C LYS A 391 36.61 -53.97 -1.59
#